data_eaa3797cb6038e30d8ea7c305c81be74
#
_entry.id   eaa3797cb6038e30d8ea7c305c81be74
#
_cell.length_a   1.000
_cell.length_b   1.000
_cell.length_c   1.000
_cell.angle_alpha   90.00
_cell.angle_beta   90.00
_cell.angle_gamma   90.00
#
_symmetry.space_group_name_H-M   'P 1'
#
loop_
_entity.id
_entity.type
_entity.pdbx_description
1 polymer ?
#
loop_
_entity_poly.entity_id
_entity_poly.type
_entity_poly.pdbx_seq_one_letter_code
_entity_poly.pdbx_strand_id
1 'polypeptide(L)'
;MRKPFLILLLLVACLIPAARSQAPIVATPVGSVPLPWGLSNLSVIDSTLYACQNGVLVSAPTTAPAITALLPDTIVGRLCPEAVYVVRNSRDSLLYFSTGSEQAMNTSLNVHTNARLFKNRRVEVKSWYRDICHPVFSPDGNAMVFSSKGKVGLGGYDLWYSHWNGSRWSSPINLGNTINTQGNEISPVFYGGYLVFASDGMPGAPEGFNLYAVRIKSGAKADDIIFDSYVVQPLPEPINSNGDDWEMAFDPDGDGGYWLSTRNGKEQLFTFTGDLDGVMLTGHVVDEHQRPVSAADIRLLRQGRLVASATSDSAGAYHLFALPDNDYRLLVTRQDYYNYNKTVSLVRPSEHLLIASQTADITLSRLPFGRVMVFDNLFQEDGDVELTASARQSLQPIVDYLRDNGNVLAQFTLYCSQEDDASYREMIIARRISNIQRYVESCLPSGAQISYKDGWKNDIINAQGMQGNAVCVELFPKE
;
A
#
# COMPACT_ATOMS: atom_id res chain seq x y z
N MET A 1 1.42 42.46 54.01
CA MET A 1 0.52 41.41 53.45
C MET A 1 0.79 41.31 51.97
N ARG A 2 1.58 40.33 51.56
CA ARG A 2 1.93 40.05 50.13
C ARG A 2 1.00 38.96 49.66
N LYS A 3 0.23 39.21 48.58
CA LYS A 3 -0.61 38.19 47.92
C LYS A 3 0.26 37.34 46.98
N PRO A 4 0.10 36.02 46.95
CA PRO A 4 0.81 35.18 45.99
C PRO A 4 0.10 35.25 44.62
N PHE A 5 0.90 35.48 43.57
CA PHE A 5 0.50 35.36 42.18
C PHE A 5 0.47 33.86 41.82
N LEU A 6 -0.72 33.36 41.48
CA LEU A 6 -0.91 32.02 41.00
C LEU A 6 -0.65 32.03 39.48
N ILE A 7 0.48 31.48 39.05
CA ILE A 7 0.78 31.26 37.63
C ILE A 7 0.04 30.02 37.19
N LEU A 8 -1.02 30.23 36.41
CA LEU A 8 -1.76 29.17 35.74
C LEU A 8 -0.95 28.73 34.50
N LEU A 9 -0.24 27.60 34.59
CA LEU A 9 0.40 26.94 33.43
C LEU A 9 -0.71 26.33 32.56
N LEU A 10 -1.04 27.00 31.48
CA LEU A 10 -1.83 26.41 30.39
C LEU A 10 -0.95 25.38 29.67
N LEU A 11 -1.15 24.11 30.00
CA LEU A 11 -0.70 22.99 29.19
C LEU A 11 -1.49 23.01 27.86
N VAL A 12 -0.88 23.61 26.83
CA VAL A 12 -1.32 23.40 25.45
C VAL A 12 -0.94 21.95 25.10
N ALA A 13 -1.88 21.05 25.26
CA ALA A 13 -1.77 19.73 24.66
C ALA A 13 -1.77 19.92 23.15
N CYS A 14 -0.59 19.92 22.54
CA CYS A 14 -0.48 19.69 21.10
C CYS A 14 -1.09 18.31 20.85
N LEU A 15 -2.31 18.29 20.33
CA LEU A 15 -2.89 17.14 19.68
C LEU A 15 -1.97 16.83 18.48
N ILE A 16 -0.99 15.96 18.70
CA ILE A 16 -0.28 15.28 17.61
C ILE A 16 -1.36 14.46 16.93
N PRO A 17 -1.67 14.71 15.64
CA PRO A 17 -2.59 13.85 14.93
C PRO A 17 -2.05 12.42 15.05
N ALA A 18 -2.90 11.50 15.45
CA ALA A 18 -2.57 10.09 15.54
C ALA A 18 -1.86 9.69 14.24
N ALA A 19 -0.68 9.12 14.35
CA ALA A 19 0.07 8.67 13.19
C ALA A 19 -0.82 7.66 12.45
N ARG A 20 -1.28 8.04 11.24
CA ARG A 20 -2.04 7.15 10.37
C ARG A 20 -1.26 5.84 10.21
N SER A 21 -1.97 4.75 10.22
CA SER A 21 -1.38 3.42 10.03
C SER A 21 -0.58 3.37 8.74
N GLN A 22 0.70 3.02 8.84
CA GLN A 22 1.60 2.86 7.69
C GLN A 22 1.58 1.40 7.17
N ALA A 23 0.55 0.64 7.51
CA ALA A 23 0.42 -0.74 7.09
C ALA A 23 0.08 -0.82 5.60
N PRO A 24 0.58 -1.84 4.89
CA PRO A 24 0.15 -2.10 3.52
C PRO A 24 -1.36 -2.34 3.48
N ILE A 25 -1.98 -2.00 2.36
CA ILE A 25 -3.40 -2.30 2.15
C ILE A 25 -3.56 -3.82 2.20
N VAL A 26 -4.33 -4.29 3.17
CA VAL A 26 -4.62 -5.71 3.35
C VAL A 26 -6.09 -5.95 3.05
N ALA A 27 -6.35 -6.72 2.00
CA ALA A 27 -7.70 -7.18 1.67
C ALA A 27 -8.07 -8.40 2.49
N THR A 28 -9.09 -8.29 3.31
CA THR A 28 -9.58 -9.40 4.13
C THR A 28 -11.05 -9.64 3.84
N PRO A 29 -11.48 -10.88 3.56
CA PRO A 29 -12.90 -11.19 3.47
C PRO A 29 -13.60 -10.86 4.78
N VAL A 30 -14.74 -10.18 4.72
CA VAL A 30 -15.55 -9.88 5.89
C VAL A 30 -16.36 -11.11 6.27
N GLY A 31 -15.99 -11.74 7.40
CA GLY A 31 -16.67 -12.89 7.94
C GLY A 31 -16.36 -14.24 7.27
N SER A 32 -16.57 -15.31 8.01
CA SER A 32 -16.48 -16.70 7.53
C SER A 32 -17.78 -17.21 6.91
N VAL A 33 -18.84 -16.42 6.98
CA VAL A 33 -20.15 -16.78 6.41
C VAL A 33 -20.25 -16.14 5.04
N PRO A 34 -20.53 -16.91 3.97
CA PRO A 34 -20.85 -16.30 2.68
C PRO A 34 -22.03 -15.35 2.92
N LEU A 35 -21.79 -14.06 2.73
CA LEU A 35 -22.90 -13.12 2.71
C LEU A 35 -23.84 -13.55 1.60
N PRO A 36 -25.15 -13.53 1.81
CA PRO A 36 -26.07 -13.91 0.77
C PRO A 36 -25.89 -13.00 -0.44
N TRP A 37 -25.97 -13.57 -1.63
CA TRP A 37 -25.83 -12.91 -2.92
C TRP A 37 -26.69 -11.67 -3.04
N GLY A 38 -26.22 -10.70 -3.82
CA GLY A 38 -26.98 -9.51 -4.17
C GLY A 38 -26.87 -8.36 -3.21
N LEU A 39 -25.68 -8.14 -2.65
CA LEU A 39 -25.36 -6.90 -1.94
C LEU A 39 -25.11 -5.78 -2.95
N SER A 40 -25.60 -4.59 -2.61
CA SER A 40 -25.36 -3.36 -3.36
C SER A 40 -25.49 -2.14 -2.44
N ASN A 41 -25.11 -0.97 -2.95
CA ASN A 41 -25.35 0.32 -2.28
C ASN A 41 -24.66 0.43 -0.92
N LEU A 42 -23.39 0.06 -0.87
CA LEU A 42 -22.58 0.13 0.34
C LEU A 42 -22.39 1.57 0.81
N SER A 43 -22.53 1.80 2.10
CA SER A 43 -22.13 3.06 2.74
C SER A 43 -21.74 2.81 4.19
N VAL A 44 -20.73 3.55 4.68
CA VAL A 44 -20.35 3.54 6.11
C VAL A 44 -20.67 4.90 6.70
N ILE A 45 -21.49 4.90 7.74
CA ILE A 45 -21.95 6.11 8.43
C ILE A 45 -21.87 5.87 9.93
N ASP A 46 -21.09 6.67 10.65
CA ASP A 46 -20.90 6.55 12.11
C ASP A 46 -20.53 5.15 12.51
N SER A 47 -19.71 4.44 12.21
CA SER A 47 -19.40 3.03 12.59
C SER A 47 -20.53 2.03 12.28
N THR A 48 -21.35 2.31 11.28
CA THR A 48 -22.38 1.40 10.79
C THR A 48 -22.23 1.23 9.28
N LEU A 49 -22.04 0.00 8.84
CA LEU A 49 -22.10 -0.39 7.43
C LEU A 49 -23.57 -0.60 7.06
N TYR A 50 -24.00 0.07 6.02
CA TYR A 50 -25.30 -0.12 5.37
C TYR A 50 -25.10 -0.75 4.00
N ALA A 51 -26.03 -1.60 3.62
CA ALA A 51 -26.10 -2.19 2.29
C ALA A 51 -27.56 -2.46 1.90
N CYS A 52 -27.82 -2.59 0.63
CA CYS A 52 -29.08 -3.14 0.13
C CYS A 52 -28.88 -4.62 -0.20
N GLN A 53 -29.79 -5.47 0.29
CA GLN A 53 -29.81 -6.89 -0.02
C GLN A 53 -31.16 -7.29 -0.57
N ASN A 54 -31.22 -7.67 -1.85
CA ASN A 54 -32.48 -8.03 -2.51
C ASN A 54 -33.60 -6.98 -2.31
N GLY A 55 -33.26 -5.71 -2.41
CA GLY A 55 -34.21 -4.60 -2.22
C GLY A 55 -34.56 -4.26 -0.77
N VAL A 56 -33.90 -4.90 0.21
CA VAL A 56 -34.08 -4.60 1.65
C VAL A 56 -32.80 -3.96 2.17
N LEU A 57 -32.93 -2.83 2.86
CA LEU A 57 -31.80 -2.21 3.55
C LEU A 57 -31.40 -3.04 4.75
N VAL A 58 -30.13 -3.38 4.81
CA VAL A 58 -29.49 -4.14 5.89
C VAL A 58 -28.37 -3.33 6.49
N SER A 59 -28.03 -3.59 7.76
CA SER A 59 -26.93 -2.89 8.42
C SER A 59 -26.19 -3.79 9.40
N ALA A 60 -24.95 -3.39 9.71
CA ALA A 60 -24.13 -4.00 10.76
C ALA A 60 -23.17 -2.96 11.36
N PRO A 61 -22.87 -3.02 12.66
CA PRO A 61 -21.83 -2.20 13.26
C PRO A 61 -20.45 -2.59 12.74
N THR A 62 -19.61 -1.60 12.42
CA THR A 62 -18.21 -1.82 11.98
C THR A 62 -17.24 -2.02 13.15
N THR A 63 -17.66 -1.73 14.38
CA THR A 63 -16.84 -1.81 15.60
C THR A 63 -16.71 -3.23 16.19
N ALA A 64 -17.44 -4.20 15.66
CA ALA A 64 -17.30 -5.59 16.07
C ALA A 64 -16.02 -6.21 15.46
N PRO A 65 -15.38 -7.21 16.13
CA PRO A 65 -14.16 -7.84 15.64
C PRO A 65 -14.32 -8.51 14.27
N ALA A 66 -15.54 -8.77 13.83
CA ALA A 66 -15.90 -9.13 12.45
C ALA A 66 -17.39 -8.86 12.23
N ILE A 67 -17.77 -8.39 11.05
CA ILE A 67 -19.17 -8.38 10.63
C ILE A 67 -19.58 -9.83 10.38
N THR A 68 -20.38 -10.38 11.28
CA THR A 68 -20.83 -11.78 11.19
C THR A 68 -22.18 -11.93 10.48
N ALA A 69 -22.97 -10.87 10.42
CA ALA A 69 -24.24 -10.84 9.71
C ALA A 69 -24.66 -9.39 9.39
N LEU A 70 -25.27 -9.20 8.24
CA LEU A 70 -26.04 -7.99 7.92
C LEU A 70 -27.51 -8.29 8.25
N LEU A 71 -28.10 -7.46 9.08
CA LEU A 71 -29.49 -7.62 9.51
C LEU A 71 -30.36 -6.52 8.93
N PRO A 72 -31.67 -6.78 8.65
CA PRO A 72 -32.59 -5.76 8.21
C PRO A 72 -32.56 -4.57 9.19
N ASP A 73 -32.37 -3.36 8.65
CA ASP A 73 -32.35 -2.17 9.46
C ASP A 73 -33.75 -1.85 10.01
N THR A 74 -33.93 -2.01 11.31
CA THR A 74 -35.24 -1.85 11.94
C THR A 74 -35.65 -0.40 12.09
N ILE A 75 -34.71 0.54 12.09
CA ILE A 75 -35.02 1.98 12.19
C ILE A 75 -35.46 2.51 10.85
N VAL A 76 -34.66 2.26 9.81
CA VAL A 76 -34.94 2.70 8.45
C VAL A 76 -36.16 1.99 7.88
N GLY A 77 -36.25 0.67 8.07
CA GLY A 77 -37.41 -0.12 7.61
C GLY A 77 -38.75 0.36 8.17
N ARG A 78 -38.70 1.04 9.30
CA ARG A 78 -39.90 1.66 9.91
C ARG A 78 -40.16 3.06 9.36
N LEU A 79 -39.11 3.84 9.10
CA LEU A 79 -39.21 5.25 8.66
C LEU A 79 -39.34 5.39 7.14
N CYS A 80 -38.65 4.51 6.40
CA CYS A 80 -38.64 4.53 4.94
C CYS A 80 -38.44 3.09 4.42
N PRO A 81 -39.52 2.28 4.35
CA PRO A 81 -39.46 0.88 3.94
C PRO A 81 -39.02 0.70 2.48
N GLU A 82 -39.02 1.76 1.69
CA GLU A 82 -38.60 1.76 0.28
C GLU A 82 -37.12 2.20 0.11
N ALA A 83 -36.41 2.49 1.21
CA ALA A 83 -35.04 2.95 1.14
C ALA A 83 -34.11 1.81 0.70
N VAL A 84 -33.30 2.07 -0.31
CA VAL A 84 -32.26 1.15 -0.81
C VAL A 84 -30.87 1.75 -0.67
N TYR A 85 -30.79 3.05 -0.37
CA TYR A 85 -29.53 3.79 -0.14
C TYR A 85 -29.61 4.57 1.16
N VAL A 86 -28.49 4.60 1.90
CA VAL A 86 -28.28 5.54 3.00
C VAL A 86 -27.01 6.31 2.74
N VAL A 87 -27.10 7.61 2.68
CA VAL A 87 -25.94 8.48 2.45
C VAL A 87 -25.98 9.65 3.42
N ARG A 88 -24.80 10.20 3.73
CA ARG A 88 -24.68 11.39 4.57
C ARG A 88 -24.57 12.63 3.70
N ASN A 89 -25.31 13.65 4.09
CA ASN A 89 -25.13 15.02 3.62
C ASN A 89 -24.83 15.91 4.82
N SER A 90 -23.80 16.75 4.72
CA SER A 90 -23.41 17.67 5.80
C SER A 90 -24.52 18.61 6.26
N ARG A 91 -25.55 18.87 5.44
CA ARG A 91 -26.68 19.73 5.77
C ARG A 91 -27.81 19.05 6.52
N ASP A 92 -28.07 17.79 6.19
CA ASP A 92 -29.25 17.05 6.59
C ASP A 92 -28.95 15.83 7.47
N SER A 93 -27.73 15.66 7.90
CA SER A 93 -27.19 14.56 8.73
C SER A 93 -27.28 13.17 8.08
N LEU A 94 -28.46 12.69 7.72
CA LEU A 94 -28.68 11.42 7.03
C LEU A 94 -29.79 11.57 5.99
N LEU A 95 -29.61 10.98 4.83
CA LEU A 95 -30.57 10.90 3.76
C LEU A 95 -30.80 9.45 3.37
N TYR A 96 -32.07 9.06 3.27
CA TYR A 96 -32.49 7.78 2.77
C TYR A 96 -33.07 7.96 1.37
N PHE A 97 -32.62 7.14 0.44
CA PHE A 97 -33.07 7.21 -0.94
C PHE A 97 -33.83 5.95 -1.31
N SER A 98 -34.97 6.12 -1.97
CA SER A 98 -35.62 5.06 -2.71
C SER A 98 -35.52 5.34 -4.21
N THR A 99 -35.21 4.33 -5.00
CA THR A 99 -35.43 4.37 -6.44
C THR A 99 -36.86 3.92 -6.69
N GLY A 100 -37.57 4.57 -7.61
CA GLY A 100 -38.90 4.09 -8.04
C GLY A 100 -38.81 2.65 -8.56
N SER A 101 -39.88 1.87 -8.47
CA SER A 101 -39.93 0.51 -8.92
C SER A 101 -39.53 0.41 -10.40
N GLU A 102 -38.87 -0.70 -10.78
CA GLU A 102 -38.47 -1.02 -12.16
C GLU A 102 -39.55 -0.87 -13.22
N GLN A 103 -40.78 -0.85 -12.81
CA GLN A 103 -41.97 -0.67 -13.69
C GLN A 103 -42.36 0.80 -13.93
N ALA A 104 -41.83 1.75 -13.20
CA ALA A 104 -42.10 3.16 -13.41
C ALA A 104 -41.10 3.77 -14.38
N MET A 105 -41.52 4.13 -15.56
CA MET A 105 -40.70 4.79 -16.60
C MET A 105 -40.10 6.14 -16.17
N ASN A 106 -40.35 6.61 -14.96
CA ASN A 106 -39.87 7.86 -14.39
C ASN A 106 -39.37 7.60 -12.96
N THR A 107 -38.17 7.09 -12.82
CA THR A 107 -37.53 6.96 -11.51
C THR A 107 -37.12 8.35 -11.01
N SER A 108 -37.80 8.84 -10.00
CA SER A 108 -37.38 10.01 -9.25
C SER A 108 -36.62 9.56 -8.01
N LEU A 109 -35.50 10.23 -7.73
CA LEU A 109 -34.78 10.06 -6.50
C LEU A 109 -35.62 10.67 -5.36
N ASN A 110 -36.17 9.82 -4.51
CA ASN A 110 -36.91 10.29 -3.35
C ASN A 110 -35.96 10.37 -2.15
N VAL A 111 -35.79 11.55 -1.59
CA VAL A 111 -34.96 11.81 -0.45
C VAL A 111 -35.80 11.92 0.81
N HIS A 112 -35.52 11.11 1.79
CA HIS A 112 -36.10 11.19 3.11
C HIS A 112 -35.07 11.70 4.09
N THR A 113 -35.31 12.78 4.78
CA THR A 113 -34.34 13.36 5.74
C THR A 113 -34.69 12.94 7.17
N ASN A 114 -33.69 12.57 7.94
CA ASN A 114 -33.83 12.26 9.37
C ASN A 114 -33.90 13.52 10.24
N ALA A 115 -33.93 14.74 9.66
CA ALA A 115 -33.99 15.98 10.40
C ALA A 115 -35.34 16.13 11.10
N ARG A 116 -35.40 15.79 12.37
CA ARG A 116 -36.47 16.05 13.32
C ARG A 116 -37.88 15.96 12.71
N LEU A 117 -38.44 14.75 12.76
CA LEU A 117 -39.84 14.48 12.61
C LEU A 117 -40.48 15.04 11.30
N PHE A 118 -40.40 14.23 10.23
CA PHE A 118 -41.47 14.15 9.24
C PHE A 118 -41.76 15.41 8.38
N LYS A 119 -40.74 15.93 7.72
CA LYS A 119 -40.99 16.63 6.46
C LYS A 119 -40.26 15.90 5.36
N ASN A 120 -40.99 15.03 4.68
CA ASN A 120 -40.53 14.41 3.42
C ASN A 120 -40.23 15.57 2.45
N ARG A 121 -38.94 15.91 2.34
CA ARG A 121 -38.47 16.76 1.25
C ARG A 121 -38.20 15.86 0.07
N ARG A 122 -39.11 15.83 -0.88
CA ARG A 122 -38.87 15.19 -2.15
C ARG A 122 -37.84 16.02 -2.90
N VAL A 123 -36.64 15.51 -3.09
CA VAL A 123 -35.66 16.06 -4.04
C VAL A 123 -36.05 15.50 -5.40
N GLU A 124 -36.80 16.24 -6.16
CA GLU A 124 -37.08 15.88 -7.55
C GLU A 124 -35.83 16.22 -8.40
N VAL A 125 -35.04 15.21 -8.74
CA VAL A 125 -34.17 15.29 -9.91
C VAL A 125 -35.12 15.17 -11.11
N LYS A 126 -35.26 16.23 -11.90
CA LYS A 126 -36.25 16.30 -12.98
C LYS A 126 -36.13 15.09 -13.92
N SER A 127 -37.27 14.57 -14.27
CA SER A 127 -37.67 13.32 -14.92
C SER A 127 -37.08 12.97 -16.29
N TRP A 128 -35.93 13.50 -16.69
CA TRP A 128 -35.28 13.20 -17.98
C TRP A 128 -34.29 12.04 -17.89
N TYR A 129 -34.00 11.63 -16.67
CA TYR A 129 -33.00 10.61 -16.38
C TYR A 129 -33.68 9.33 -15.95
N ARG A 130 -33.32 8.23 -16.58
CA ARG A 130 -33.88 6.91 -16.28
C ARG A 130 -32.89 6.17 -15.38
N ASP A 131 -33.41 5.33 -14.52
CA ASP A 131 -32.60 4.42 -13.69
C ASP A 131 -31.52 5.17 -12.90
N ILE A 132 -31.90 6.17 -12.11
CA ILE A 132 -30.98 6.87 -11.22
C ILE A 132 -30.66 5.97 -10.04
N CYS A 133 -29.35 5.71 -9.83
CA CYS A 133 -28.84 4.89 -8.74
C CYS A 133 -27.54 5.46 -8.16
N HIS A 134 -27.06 4.88 -7.08
CA HIS A 134 -25.80 5.18 -6.41
C HIS A 134 -25.57 6.68 -6.12
N PRO A 135 -26.50 7.37 -5.47
CA PRO A 135 -26.32 8.79 -5.15
C PRO A 135 -25.28 8.95 -4.02
N VAL A 136 -24.39 9.93 -4.16
CA VAL A 136 -23.43 10.34 -3.15
C VAL A 136 -23.29 11.86 -3.11
N PHE A 137 -23.03 12.43 -1.93
CA PHE A 137 -22.81 13.87 -1.77
C PHE A 137 -21.33 14.19 -1.60
N SER A 138 -20.93 15.34 -2.16
CA SER A 138 -19.62 15.91 -1.83
C SER A 138 -19.51 16.20 -0.33
N PRO A 139 -18.29 16.23 0.24
CA PRO A 139 -18.08 16.48 1.67
C PRO A 139 -18.70 17.78 2.19
N ASP A 140 -18.79 18.81 1.33
CA ASP A 140 -19.43 20.08 1.64
C ASP A 140 -20.98 20.06 1.43
N GLY A 141 -21.51 18.96 0.89
CA GLY A 141 -22.92 18.75 0.61
C GLY A 141 -23.48 19.62 -0.53
N ASN A 142 -22.64 20.29 -1.31
CA ASN A 142 -23.06 21.20 -2.38
C ASN A 142 -23.20 20.52 -3.73
N ALA A 143 -22.59 19.35 -3.90
CA ALA A 143 -22.72 18.53 -5.10
C ALA A 143 -23.26 17.14 -4.77
N MET A 144 -23.99 16.57 -5.71
CA MET A 144 -24.46 15.19 -5.69
C MET A 144 -23.99 14.52 -6.97
N VAL A 145 -23.33 13.39 -6.85
CA VAL A 145 -22.97 12.51 -7.98
C VAL A 145 -23.83 11.27 -7.92
N PHE A 146 -24.23 10.76 -9.07
CA PHE A 146 -25.07 9.57 -9.18
C PHE A 146 -24.86 8.89 -10.54
N SER A 147 -25.24 7.64 -10.65
CA SER A 147 -25.26 6.88 -11.91
C SER A 147 -26.63 6.94 -12.56
N SER A 148 -26.69 7.05 -13.88
CA SER A 148 -27.96 7.03 -14.62
C SER A 148 -27.80 6.65 -16.07
N LYS A 149 -28.78 5.91 -16.64
CA LYS A 149 -28.94 5.67 -18.07
C LYS A 149 -29.65 6.88 -18.73
N GLY A 150 -28.93 7.99 -18.82
CA GLY A 150 -29.47 9.21 -19.45
C GLY A 150 -29.62 9.08 -20.96
N LYS A 151 -30.55 9.84 -21.55
CA LYS A 151 -30.75 9.85 -23.01
C LYS A 151 -29.56 10.36 -23.82
N VAL A 152 -28.63 11.05 -23.19
CA VAL A 152 -27.44 11.70 -23.77
C VAL A 152 -26.17 11.17 -23.14
N GLY A 153 -26.22 9.98 -22.59
CA GLY A 153 -25.06 9.26 -22.06
C GLY A 153 -24.13 8.75 -23.16
N LEU A 154 -22.96 8.30 -22.76
CA LEU A 154 -21.96 7.71 -23.64
C LEU A 154 -22.13 6.20 -23.79
N GLY A 155 -22.65 5.55 -22.74
CA GLY A 155 -22.74 4.11 -22.69
C GLY A 155 -23.98 3.58 -21.96
N GLY A 156 -23.74 2.65 -21.05
CA GLY A 156 -24.76 2.07 -20.17
C GLY A 156 -25.16 3.05 -19.06
N TYR A 157 -24.69 2.80 -17.85
CA TYR A 157 -24.77 3.79 -16.77
C TYR A 157 -23.60 4.76 -16.88
N ASP A 158 -23.90 6.05 -16.92
CA ASP A 158 -22.92 7.12 -16.83
C ASP A 158 -22.98 7.78 -15.46
N LEU A 159 -21.89 8.41 -15.02
CA LEU A 159 -21.86 9.31 -13.88
C LEU A 159 -22.32 10.71 -14.27
N TRP A 160 -23.22 11.24 -13.45
CA TRP A 160 -23.80 12.57 -13.57
C TRP A 160 -23.65 13.33 -12.27
N TYR A 161 -23.54 14.64 -12.31
CA TYR A 161 -23.57 15.46 -11.13
C TYR A 161 -24.63 16.56 -11.19
N SER A 162 -25.09 16.97 -10.02
CA SER A 162 -25.97 18.09 -9.81
C SER A 162 -25.47 18.93 -8.65
N HIS A 163 -25.53 20.24 -8.75
CA HIS A 163 -25.08 21.14 -7.69
C HIS A 163 -26.27 21.84 -7.02
N TRP A 164 -26.08 22.21 -5.76
CA TRP A 164 -27.09 22.94 -4.98
C TRP A 164 -26.83 24.44 -5.09
N ASN A 165 -27.83 25.19 -5.62
CA ASN A 165 -27.74 26.64 -5.80
C ASN A 165 -28.25 27.46 -4.62
N GLY A 166 -28.45 26.86 -3.46
CA GLY A 166 -29.04 27.50 -2.26
C GLY A 166 -30.53 27.25 -2.09
N SER A 167 -31.27 26.89 -3.14
CA SER A 167 -32.72 26.65 -3.09
C SER A 167 -33.15 25.34 -3.75
N ARG A 168 -32.44 24.89 -4.76
CA ARG A 168 -32.75 23.67 -5.54
C ARG A 168 -31.49 23.07 -6.13
N TRP A 169 -31.57 21.80 -6.47
CA TRP A 169 -30.57 21.12 -7.28
C TRP A 169 -30.61 21.58 -8.73
N SER A 170 -29.46 21.76 -9.37
CA SER A 170 -29.34 22.06 -10.79
C SER A 170 -29.83 20.91 -11.66
N SER A 171 -30.02 21.17 -12.94
CA SER A 171 -30.15 20.08 -13.91
C SER A 171 -28.85 19.26 -13.91
N PRO A 172 -28.94 17.92 -13.95
CA PRO A 172 -27.75 17.08 -13.99
C PRO A 172 -26.86 17.36 -15.20
N ILE A 173 -25.57 17.24 -14.99
CA ILE A 173 -24.51 17.41 -15.99
C ILE A 173 -23.75 16.10 -16.06
N ASN A 174 -23.52 15.56 -17.28
CA ASN A 174 -22.70 14.37 -17.50
C ASN A 174 -21.24 14.68 -17.19
N LEU A 175 -20.51 13.77 -16.50
CA LEU A 175 -19.12 13.97 -16.15
C LEU A 175 -18.16 13.86 -17.34
N GLY A 176 -18.65 13.57 -18.54
CA GLY A 176 -17.90 13.59 -19.79
C GLY A 176 -17.11 12.33 -20.07
N ASN A 177 -16.51 12.30 -21.26
CA ASN A 177 -15.86 11.11 -21.83
C ASN A 177 -14.51 10.73 -21.22
N THR A 178 -13.99 11.52 -20.30
CA THR A 178 -12.81 11.15 -19.52
C THR A 178 -13.17 10.17 -18.40
N ILE A 179 -14.39 10.30 -17.86
CA ILE A 179 -14.87 9.48 -16.76
C ILE A 179 -15.83 8.42 -17.27
N ASN A 180 -16.79 8.85 -18.09
CA ASN A 180 -17.79 7.96 -18.65
C ASN A 180 -17.28 7.32 -19.95
N THR A 181 -17.63 6.04 -20.13
CA THR A 181 -17.20 5.22 -21.27
C THR A 181 -18.42 4.69 -22.05
N GLN A 182 -18.20 3.73 -22.94
CA GLN A 182 -19.29 2.98 -23.55
C GLN A 182 -19.84 1.86 -22.65
N GLY A 183 -19.16 1.58 -21.55
CA GLY A 183 -19.56 0.63 -20.53
C GLY A 183 -20.51 1.21 -19.51
N ASN A 184 -20.34 0.80 -18.28
CA ASN A 184 -21.11 1.28 -17.13
C ASN A 184 -20.16 1.93 -16.11
N GLU A 185 -20.48 3.11 -15.65
CA GLU A 185 -19.83 3.80 -14.54
C GLU A 185 -20.84 3.87 -13.37
N ILE A 186 -20.51 3.19 -12.28
CA ILE A 186 -21.42 3.00 -11.14
C ILE A 186 -20.75 3.27 -9.81
N SER A 187 -21.53 3.33 -8.76
CA SER A 187 -21.12 3.34 -7.34
C SER A 187 -20.07 4.42 -7.01
N PRO A 188 -20.30 5.68 -7.38
CA PRO A 188 -19.39 6.76 -7.03
C PRO A 188 -19.32 6.96 -5.51
N VAL A 189 -18.13 7.28 -4.98
CA VAL A 189 -17.90 7.68 -3.59
C VAL A 189 -16.82 8.75 -3.51
N PHE A 190 -16.95 9.71 -2.60
CA PHE A 190 -15.92 10.71 -2.34
C PHE A 190 -14.95 10.22 -1.29
N TYR A 191 -13.66 10.36 -1.55
CA TYR A 191 -12.58 10.03 -0.62
C TYR A 191 -11.38 10.96 -0.80
N GLY A 192 -10.94 11.64 0.27
CA GLY A 192 -9.67 12.38 0.32
C GLY A 192 -9.44 13.39 -0.82
N GLY A 193 -10.49 13.99 -1.38
CA GLY A 193 -10.39 14.89 -2.54
C GLY A 193 -10.46 14.18 -3.90
N TYR A 194 -10.83 12.90 -3.90
CA TYR A 194 -11.05 12.09 -5.10
C TYR A 194 -12.53 11.67 -5.22
N LEU A 195 -12.93 11.43 -6.45
CA LEU A 195 -14.11 10.64 -6.77
C LEU A 195 -13.65 9.24 -7.14
N VAL A 196 -14.04 8.26 -6.36
CA VAL A 196 -13.80 6.83 -6.65
C VAL A 196 -15.08 6.24 -7.22
N PHE A 197 -14.97 5.37 -8.21
CA PHE A 197 -16.12 4.76 -8.89
C PHE A 197 -15.72 3.43 -9.53
N ALA A 198 -16.70 2.61 -9.88
CA ALA A 198 -16.49 1.39 -10.63
C ALA A 198 -16.82 1.58 -12.11
N SER A 199 -16.02 0.99 -13.00
CA SER A 199 -16.28 0.95 -14.44
C SER A 199 -15.92 -0.40 -15.04
N ASP A 200 -16.72 -0.84 -16.02
CA ASP A 200 -16.46 -2.01 -16.87
C ASP A 200 -16.02 -1.64 -18.31
N GLY A 201 -15.86 -0.33 -18.59
CA GLY A 201 -15.57 0.18 -19.93
C GLY A 201 -14.24 0.91 -20.08
N MET A 202 -13.39 1.03 -19.04
CA MET A 202 -12.14 1.77 -19.12
C MET A 202 -11.14 1.13 -20.06
N PRO A 203 -10.51 1.90 -20.98
CA PRO A 203 -9.58 1.37 -21.97
C PRO A 203 -8.36 0.69 -21.34
N GLY A 204 -8.03 -0.51 -21.81
CA GLY A 204 -6.86 -1.27 -21.35
C GLY A 204 -7.04 -1.97 -20.00
N ALA A 205 -8.23 -1.92 -19.41
CA ALA A 205 -8.57 -2.64 -18.19
C ALA A 205 -8.89 -4.12 -18.47
N PRO A 206 -8.77 -5.00 -17.46
CA PRO A 206 -9.34 -6.33 -17.51
C PRO A 206 -10.85 -6.28 -17.76
N GLU A 207 -11.43 -7.36 -18.32
CA GLU A 207 -12.88 -7.48 -18.45
C GLU A 207 -13.56 -7.45 -17.07
N GLY A 208 -14.73 -6.82 -16.99
CA GLY A 208 -15.52 -6.68 -15.78
C GLY A 208 -15.30 -5.35 -15.05
N PHE A 209 -15.95 -5.20 -13.91
CA PHE A 209 -15.85 -4.00 -13.10
C PHE A 209 -14.53 -3.90 -12.38
N ASN A 210 -13.92 -2.73 -12.47
CA ASN A 210 -12.75 -2.34 -11.69
C ASN A 210 -12.99 -0.98 -11.05
N LEU A 211 -12.36 -0.72 -9.92
CA LEU A 211 -12.44 0.53 -9.17
C LEU A 211 -11.40 1.53 -9.68
N TYR A 212 -11.83 2.75 -9.89
CA TYR A 212 -11.02 3.86 -10.39
C TYR A 212 -11.16 5.09 -9.52
N ALA A 213 -10.16 5.95 -9.55
CA ALA A 213 -10.17 7.25 -8.88
C ALA A 213 -9.81 8.38 -9.84
N VAL A 214 -10.45 9.53 -9.66
CA VAL A 214 -10.11 10.79 -10.33
C VAL A 214 -10.07 11.92 -9.31
N ARG A 215 -9.06 12.78 -9.37
CA ARG A 215 -8.90 13.87 -8.42
C ARG A 215 -9.86 15.02 -8.70
N ILE A 216 -10.47 15.55 -7.64
CA ILE A 216 -11.32 16.72 -7.69
C ILE A 216 -10.48 17.95 -7.34
N LYS A 217 -10.58 19.02 -8.12
CA LYS A 217 -9.84 20.25 -7.90
C LYS A 217 -10.23 20.94 -6.61
N SER A 218 -9.25 21.19 -5.74
CA SER A 218 -9.46 22.00 -4.54
C SER A 218 -9.76 23.44 -4.90
N GLY A 219 -10.79 24.04 -4.27
CA GLY A 219 -11.13 25.45 -4.45
C GLY A 219 -11.94 25.78 -5.70
N ALA A 220 -12.47 24.78 -6.41
CA ALA A 220 -13.55 25.00 -7.36
C ALA A 220 -14.72 25.69 -6.63
N LYS A 221 -15.36 26.68 -7.28
CA LYS A 221 -16.58 27.26 -6.73
C LYS A 221 -17.56 26.13 -6.44
N ALA A 222 -18.34 26.28 -5.37
CA ALA A 222 -19.29 25.27 -4.90
C ALA A 222 -20.27 24.74 -5.97
N ASP A 223 -20.26 25.34 -7.12
CA ASP A 223 -21.22 25.09 -8.20
C ASP A 223 -20.73 24.08 -9.25
N ASP A 224 -19.43 23.76 -9.30
CA ASP A 224 -18.86 22.86 -10.31
C ASP A 224 -17.93 21.83 -9.69
N ILE A 225 -18.16 20.54 -9.97
CA ILE A 225 -17.12 19.51 -9.79
C ILE A 225 -16.14 19.66 -10.95
N ILE A 226 -14.97 20.22 -10.64
CA ILE A 226 -13.87 20.35 -11.60
C ILE A 226 -12.83 19.32 -11.23
N PHE A 227 -12.43 18.48 -12.18
CA PHE A 227 -11.33 17.56 -12.01
C PHE A 227 -10.00 18.26 -12.25
N ASP A 228 -9.05 18.07 -11.35
CA ASP A 228 -7.74 18.72 -11.40
C ASP A 228 -6.84 18.12 -12.49
N SER A 229 -7.04 16.84 -12.76
CA SER A 229 -6.45 16.15 -13.88
C SER A 229 -7.49 15.28 -14.56
N TYR A 230 -7.41 15.18 -15.87
CA TYR A 230 -8.23 14.25 -16.63
C TYR A 230 -7.63 12.83 -16.62
N VAL A 231 -6.88 12.48 -15.59
CA VAL A 231 -6.29 11.15 -15.43
C VAL A 231 -7.15 10.35 -14.49
N VAL A 232 -7.88 9.41 -15.04
CA VAL A 232 -8.56 8.36 -14.29
C VAL A 232 -7.56 7.24 -14.02
N GLN A 233 -7.46 6.80 -12.77
CA GLN A 233 -6.50 5.80 -12.34
C GLN A 233 -7.20 4.59 -11.79
N PRO A 234 -6.79 3.36 -12.17
CA PRO A 234 -7.25 2.18 -11.47
C PRO A 234 -6.72 2.19 -10.03
N LEU A 235 -7.53 1.73 -9.09
CA LEU A 235 -7.02 1.40 -7.76
C LEU A 235 -6.10 0.18 -7.86
N PRO A 236 -5.05 0.08 -7.03
CA PRO A 236 -4.09 -1.01 -7.12
C PRO A 236 -4.63 -2.30 -6.53
N GLU A 237 -3.90 -3.38 -6.76
CA GLU A 237 -4.01 -4.57 -5.91
C GLU A 237 -3.64 -4.22 -4.45
N PRO A 238 -4.29 -4.80 -3.47
CA PRO A 238 -5.29 -5.87 -3.54
C PRO A 238 -6.74 -5.37 -3.68
N ILE A 239 -6.99 -4.08 -3.93
CA ILE A 239 -8.36 -3.57 -4.13
C ILE A 239 -8.91 -4.12 -5.44
N ASN A 240 -8.33 -3.76 -6.58
CA ASN A 240 -8.67 -4.40 -7.84
C ASN A 240 -8.02 -5.78 -7.93
N SER A 241 -8.67 -6.67 -8.64
CA SER A 241 -8.28 -8.08 -8.82
C SER A 241 -8.55 -8.57 -10.24
N ASN A 242 -8.44 -9.87 -10.47
CA ASN A 242 -8.85 -10.50 -11.74
C ASN A 242 -10.36 -10.77 -11.82
N GLY A 243 -11.13 -10.45 -10.79
CA GLY A 243 -12.59 -10.53 -10.77
C GLY A 243 -13.22 -9.14 -10.88
N ASP A 244 -14.55 -9.09 -10.81
CA ASP A 244 -15.24 -7.82 -10.66
C ASP A 244 -14.98 -7.23 -9.28
N ASP A 245 -14.66 -5.94 -9.23
CA ASP A 245 -14.47 -5.15 -8.01
C ASP A 245 -15.29 -3.87 -8.10
N TRP A 246 -16.26 -3.70 -7.18
CA TRP A 246 -17.22 -2.58 -7.20
C TRP A 246 -17.75 -2.23 -5.81
N GLU A 247 -18.63 -1.25 -5.71
CA GLU A 247 -19.32 -0.84 -4.47
C GLU A 247 -18.37 -0.54 -3.31
N MET A 248 -17.58 0.50 -3.43
CA MET A 248 -16.64 0.89 -2.37
C MET A 248 -17.30 1.83 -1.36
N ALA A 249 -17.04 1.60 -0.09
CA ALA A 249 -17.41 2.48 1.02
C ALA A 249 -16.22 2.66 1.96
N PHE A 250 -15.93 3.89 2.36
CA PHE A 250 -14.81 4.23 3.24
C PHE A 250 -15.27 4.41 4.68
N ASP A 251 -14.41 4.02 5.63
CA ASP A 251 -14.59 4.37 7.01
C ASP A 251 -14.54 5.91 7.18
N PRO A 252 -15.30 6.48 8.12
CA PRO A 252 -15.34 7.93 8.33
C PRO A 252 -13.96 8.56 8.60
N ASP A 253 -13.07 7.82 9.23
CA ASP A 253 -11.70 8.25 9.55
C ASP A 253 -10.75 8.13 8.36
N GLY A 254 -11.17 7.45 7.28
CA GLY A 254 -10.39 7.24 6.07
C GLY A 254 -9.27 6.21 6.18
N ASP A 255 -9.21 5.46 7.29
CA ASP A 255 -8.15 4.48 7.54
C ASP A 255 -8.50 3.07 7.01
N GLY A 256 -9.55 2.96 6.20
CA GLY A 256 -10.00 1.70 5.64
C GLY A 256 -11.37 1.81 5.00
N GLY A 257 -11.98 0.65 4.76
CA GLY A 257 -13.31 0.58 4.19
C GLY A 257 -13.70 -0.82 3.74
N TYR A 258 -14.74 -0.86 2.91
CA TYR A 258 -15.36 -2.08 2.41
C TYR A 258 -15.59 -1.98 0.91
N TRP A 259 -15.56 -3.12 0.23
CA TRP A 259 -15.99 -3.21 -1.17
C TRP A 259 -16.47 -4.62 -1.52
N LEU A 260 -17.17 -4.75 -2.63
CA LEU A 260 -17.60 -6.04 -3.17
C LEU A 260 -16.61 -6.52 -4.22
N SER A 261 -16.34 -7.83 -4.23
CA SER A 261 -15.42 -8.45 -5.19
C SER A 261 -15.82 -9.89 -5.51
N THR A 262 -15.59 -10.30 -6.76
CA THR A 262 -15.73 -11.70 -7.22
C THR A 262 -14.40 -12.43 -7.36
N ARG A 263 -13.29 -11.91 -6.82
CA ARG A 263 -11.92 -12.45 -6.95
C ARG A 263 -11.75 -13.94 -6.62
N ASN A 264 -12.65 -14.49 -5.82
CA ASN A 264 -12.68 -15.90 -5.47
C ASN A 264 -13.77 -16.69 -6.23
N GLY A 265 -14.26 -16.17 -7.36
CA GLY A 265 -15.33 -16.74 -8.16
C GLY A 265 -16.73 -16.65 -7.54
N LYS A 266 -16.88 -15.88 -6.44
CA LYS A 266 -18.15 -15.62 -5.76
C LYS A 266 -18.14 -14.19 -5.27
N GLU A 267 -19.31 -13.54 -5.29
CA GLU A 267 -19.50 -12.25 -4.67
C GLU A 267 -19.24 -12.32 -3.18
N GLN A 268 -18.33 -11.48 -2.69
CA GLN A 268 -17.95 -11.37 -1.28
C GLN A 268 -17.73 -9.92 -0.91
N LEU A 269 -18.07 -9.59 0.33
CA LEU A 269 -17.69 -8.33 0.94
C LEU A 269 -16.25 -8.46 1.47
N PHE A 270 -15.41 -7.51 1.10
CA PHE A 270 -14.05 -7.37 1.60
C PHE A 270 -13.93 -6.11 2.46
N THR A 271 -13.01 -6.14 3.39
CA THR A 271 -12.55 -4.95 4.12
C THR A 271 -11.07 -4.73 3.83
N PHE A 272 -10.65 -3.49 3.84
CA PHE A 272 -9.25 -3.11 3.84
C PHE A 272 -8.97 -2.17 5.00
N THR A 273 -7.73 -2.17 5.43
CA THR A 273 -7.17 -1.22 6.37
C THR A 273 -5.97 -0.54 5.73
N GLY A 274 -5.76 0.71 6.02
CA GLY A 274 -4.66 1.52 5.47
C GLY A 274 -5.16 2.70 4.64
N ASP A 275 -4.25 3.62 4.39
CA ASP A 275 -4.52 4.84 3.61
C ASP A 275 -4.26 4.55 2.12
N LEU A 276 -5.21 4.88 1.26
CA LEU A 276 -5.03 4.80 -0.20
C LEU A 276 -4.10 5.91 -0.73
N ASP A 277 -3.75 6.89 0.09
CA ASP A 277 -2.85 7.97 -0.30
C ASP A 277 -1.38 7.55 -0.13
N GLY A 278 -0.79 6.93 -1.14
CA GLY A 278 0.56 6.40 -1.02
C GLY A 278 1.30 6.21 -2.34
N VAL A 279 2.45 5.56 -2.24
CA VAL A 279 3.29 5.15 -3.38
C VAL A 279 3.40 3.63 -3.40
N MET A 280 3.03 3.04 -4.52
CA MET A 280 3.29 1.65 -4.82
C MET A 280 4.71 1.52 -5.38
N LEU A 281 5.62 0.96 -4.61
CA LEU A 281 6.96 0.60 -5.06
C LEU A 281 6.88 -0.79 -5.71
N THR A 282 7.14 -0.84 -7.01
CA THR A 282 7.13 -2.08 -7.80
C THR A 282 8.51 -2.35 -8.36
N GLY A 283 8.79 -3.57 -8.78
CA GLY A 283 10.04 -3.90 -9.46
C GLY A 283 10.26 -5.40 -9.56
N HIS A 284 11.42 -5.76 -10.08
CA HIS A 284 11.84 -7.15 -10.21
C HIS A 284 13.12 -7.38 -9.42
N VAL A 285 13.19 -8.53 -8.78
CA VAL A 285 14.42 -9.07 -8.19
C VAL A 285 15.05 -10.02 -9.20
N VAL A 286 16.24 -9.68 -9.67
CA VAL A 286 17.00 -10.48 -10.63
C VAL A 286 18.39 -10.80 -10.11
N ASP A 287 19.04 -11.81 -10.66
CA ASP A 287 20.47 -12.08 -10.41
C ASP A 287 21.37 -11.29 -11.39
N GLU A 288 22.68 -11.45 -11.24
CA GLU A 288 23.71 -10.81 -12.09
C GLU A 288 23.58 -11.18 -13.58
N HIS A 289 22.86 -12.25 -13.89
CA HIS A 289 22.60 -12.72 -15.26
C HIS A 289 21.20 -12.37 -15.74
N GLN A 290 20.53 -11.43 -15.07
CA GLN A 290 19.15 -10.99 -15.35
C GLN A 290 18.11 -12.12 -15.24
N ARG A 291 18.38 -13.18 -14.47
CA ARG A 291 17.42 -14.24 -14.21
C ARG A 291 16.57 -13.89 -13.02
N PRO A 292 15.25 -14.13 -13.08
CA PRO A 292 14.37 -13.87 -11.95
C PRO A 292 14.79 -14.58 -10.67
N VAL A 293 14.74 -13.88 -9.55
CA VAL A 293 14.97 -14.45 -8.23
C VAL A 293 13.65 -14.49 -7.48
N SER A 294 13.06 -15.68 -7.39
CA SER A 294 11.81 -15.92 -6.67
C SER A 294 12.04 -16.10 -5.17
N ALA A 295 10.97 -15.87 -4.40
CA ALA A 295 10.94 -16.01 -2.94
C ALA A 295 12.05 -15.22 -2.22
N ALA A 296 12.44 -14.06 -2.75
CA ALA A 296 13.25 -13.10 -2.03
C ALA A 296 12.35 -12.35 -1.02
N ASP A 297 12.82 -12.20 0.22
CA ASP A 297 12.13 -11.43 1.25
C ASP A 297 12.52 -9.95 1.10
N ILE A 298 11.55 -9.11 0.77
CA ILE A 298 11.72 -7.68 0.54
C ILE A 298 11.08 -6.93 1.69
N ARG A 299 11.85 -6.08 2.36
CA ARG A 299 11.41 -5.31 3.51
C ARG A 299 11.70 -3.83 3.31
N LEU A 300 10.70 -3.02 3.58
CA LEU A 300 10.82 -1.56 3.61
C LEU A 300 10.81 -1.10 5.07
N LEU A 301 11.90 -0.46 5.50
CA LEU A 301 12.07 -0.03 6.87
C LEU A 301 12.19 1.50 6.93
N ARG A 302 11.61 2.10 7.96
CA ARG A 302 11.77 3.52 8.29
C ARG A 302 12.24 3.64 9.74
N GLN A 303 13.38 4.29 9.95
CA GLN A 303 13.99 4.43 11.29
C GLN A 303 14.14 3.08 12.02
N GLY A 304 14.51 2.01 11.29
CA GLY A 304 14.68 0.67 11.83
C GLY A 304 13.38 -0.13 12.07
N ARG A 305 12.21 0.46 11.84
CA ARG A 305 10.90 -0.22 11.97
C ARG A 305 10.43 -0.72 10.62
N LEU A 306 9.87 -1.92 10.58
CA LEU A 306 9.24 -2.49 9.39
C LEU A 306 7.98 -1.68 9.04
N VAL A 307 7.91 -1.20 7.80
CA VAL A 307 6.77 -0.46 7.25
C VAL A 307 5.95 -1.35 6.31
N ALA A 308 6.64 -2.05 5.40
CA ALA A 308 6.00 -2.96 4.46
C ALA A 308 6.94 -4.13 4.15
N SER A 309 6.37 -5.26 3.78
CA SER A 309 7.12 -6.42 3.31
C SER A 309 6.40 -7.14 2.18
N ALA A 310 7.17 -7.75 1.30
CA ALA A 310 6.69 -8.56 0.20
C ALA A 310 7.63 -9.73 -0.04
N THR A 311 7.18 -10.69 -0.82
CA THR A 311 8.03 -11.78 -1.32
C THR A 311 7.96 -11.76 -2.83
N SER A 312 9.10 -11.85 -3.52
CA SER A 312 9.11 -11.89 -4.98
C SER A 312 8.47 -13.15 -5.51
N ASP A 313 7.69 -13.02 -6.58
CA ASP A 313 7.01 -14.13 -7.25
C ASP A 313 7.96 -14.95 -8.16
N SER A 314 7.41 -15.88 -8.96
CA SER A 314 8.17 -16.71 -9.89
C SER A 314 8.85 -15.93 -11.01
N ALA A 315 8.36 -14.75 -11.35
CA ALA A 315 8.95 -13.82 -12.32
C ALA A 315 9.94 -12.84 -11.65
N GLY A 316 10.15 -12.94 -10.33
CA GLY A 316 10.93 -12.00 -9.53
C GLY A 316 10.19 -10.70 -9.21
N ALA A 317 8.93 -10.55 -9.62
CA ALA A 317 8.18 -9.33 -9.41
C ALA A 317 7.78 -9.15 -7.94
N TYR A 318 7.75 -7.90 -7.49
CA TYR A 318 7.30 -7.52 -6.15
C TYR A 318 6.59 -6.17 -6.17
N HIS A 319 5.77 -5.94 -5.17
CA HIS A 319 5.16 -4.65 -4.89
C HIS A 319 5.09 -4.38 -3.38
N LEU A 320 5.30 -3.12 -3.01
CA LEU A 320 5.23 -2.62 -1.63
C LEU A 320 4.49 -1.29 -1.65
N PHE A 321 3.67 -1.06 -0.64
CA PHE A 321 2.97 0.20 -0.46
C PHE A 321 3.51 0.96 0.74
N ALA A 322 3.78 2.26 0.57
CA ALA A 322 4.19 3.14 1.67
C ALA A 322 3.84 4.60 1.39
N LEU A 323 3.89 5.43 2.43
CA LEU A 323 3.59 6.85 2.32
C LEU A 323 4.68 7.59 1.51
N PRO A 324 4.29 8.56 0.66
CA PRO A 324 5.23 9.37 -0.11
C PRO A 324 6.05 10.31 0.77
N ASP A 325 7.00 10.99 0.13
CA ASP A 325 7.84 12.04 0.71
C ASP A 325 8.66 11.59 1.93
N ASN A 326 9.08 10.33 1.92
CA ASN A 326 9.90 9.72 2.94
C ASN A 326 11.04 8.90 2.35
N ASP A 327 12.13 8.82 3.11
CA ASP A 327 13.24 7.90 2.85
C ASP A 327 13.03 6.59 3.59
N TYR A 328 13.17 5.52 2.87
CA TYR A 328 13.06 4.16 3.37
C TYR A 328 14.33 3.38 3.11
N ARG A 329 14.63 2.45 3.99
CA ARG A 329 15.67 1.44 3.79
C ARG A 329 15.03 0.21 3.15
N LEU A 330 15.38 -0.08 1.91
CA LEU A 330 14.96 -1.28 1.19
C LEU A 330 15.97 -2.37 1.45
N LEU A 331 15.57 -3.38 2.21
CA LEU A 331 16.35 -4.55 2.54
C LEU A 331 15.77 -5.74 1.79
N VAL A 332 16.60 -6.43 1.00
CA VAL A 332 16.20 -7.65 0.31
C VAL A 332 17.15 -8.77 0.66
N THR A 333 16.58 -9.89 1.09
CA THR A 333 17.31 -11.07 1.51
C THR A 333 16.82 -12.30 0.76
N ARG A 334 17.77 -13.16 0.38
CA ARG A 334 17.49 -14.45 -0.24
C ARG A 334 18.61 -15.42 0.10
N GLN A 335 18.27 -16.66 0.41
CA GLN A 335 19.28 -17.71 0.60
C GLN A 335 20.18 -17.79 -0.63
N ASP A 336 21.48 -17.97 -0.41
CA ASP A 336 22.54 -18.05 -1.43
C ASP A 336 22.87 -16.73 -2.15
N TYR A 337 22.35 -15.60 -1.66
CA TYR A 337 22.65 -14.28 -2.20
C TYR A 337 23.14 -13.32 -1.12
N TYR A 338 23.95 -12.33 -1.51
CA TYR A 338 24.28 -11.19 -0.64
C TYR A 338 23.01 -10.36 -0.41
N ASN A 339 22.90 -9.83 0.80
CA ASN A 339 21.80 -8.93 1.13
C ASN A 339 21.90 -7.63 0.33
N TYR A 340 20.79 -7.23 -0.27
CA TYR A 340 20.65 -5.90 -0.83
C TYR A 340 20.13 -4.95 0.24
N ASN A 341 20.78 -3.79 0.38
CA ASN A 341 20.48 -2.85 1.43
C ASN A 341 20.76 -1.42 0.93
N LYS A 342 19.73 -0.73 0.48
CA LYS A 342 19.84 0.64 -0.04
C LYS A 342 18.72 1.51 0.46
N THR A 343 18.97 2.82 0.52
CA THR A 343 17.92 3.81 0.73
C THR A 343 17.16 4.02 -0.56
N VAL A 344 15.83 4.07 -0.46
CA VAL A 344 14.91 4.45 -1.53
C VAL A 344 14.06 5.60 -1.02
N SER A 345 14.03 6.70 -1.77
CA SER A 345 13.15 7.84 -1.50
C SER A 345 11.87 7.63 -2.30
N LEU A 346 10.74 7.50 -1.60
CA LEU A 346 9.44 7.43 -2.25
C LEU A 346 8.90 8.84 -2.40
N VAL A 347 8.81 9.29 -3.64
CA VAL A 347 8.36 10.65 -3.97
C VAL A 347 7.05 10.54 -4.75
N ARG A 348 6.08 11.37 -4.41
CA ARG A 348 4.87 11.50 -5.22
C ARG A 348 5.23 12.14 -6.55
N PRO A 349 5.13 11.43 -7.70
CA PRO A 349 5.55 11.94 -9.01
C PRO A 349 4.75 13.15 -9.47
N SER A 350 3.51 13.29 -9.00
CA SER A 350 2.65 14.45 -9.22
C SER A 350 1.66 14.58 -8.08
N GLU A 351 1.23 15.80 -7.77
CA GLU A 351 0.19 16.05 -6.77
C GLU A 351 -1.20 15.49 -7.15
N HIS A 352 -1.30 14.78 -8.26
CA HIS A 352 -2.57 14.43 -8.90
C HIS A 352 -2.92 12.94 -8.82
N LEU A 353 -2.07 12.12 -8.21
CA LEU A 353 -2.28 10.68 -8.14
C LEU A 353 -2.65 10.24 -6.71
N LEU A 354 -3.77 9.53 -6.55
CA LEU A 354 -4.15 8.92 -5.27
C LEU A 354 -3.12 7.89 -4.85
N ILE A 355 -2.73 7.03 -5.79
CA ILE A 355 -1.64 6.10 -5.63
C ILE A 355 -0.64 6.33 -6.76
N ALA A 356 0.54 6.80 -6.39
CA ALA A 356 1.66 6.90 -7.32
C ALA A 356 2.35 5.54 -7.46
N SER A 357 2.92 5.26 -8.61
CA SER A 357 3.76 4.09 -8.83
C SER A 357 5.20 4.52 -9.03
N GLN A 358 6.13 3.86 -8.35
CA GLN A 358 7.58 4.05 -8.51
C GLN A 358 8.24 2.70 -8.71
N THR A 359 9.18 2.61 -9.66
CA THR A 359 9.87 1.34 -9.94
C THR A 359 11.24 1.32 -9.29
N ALA A 360 11.60 0.18 -8.69
CA ALA A 360 12.94 -0.09 -8.18
C ALA A 360 13.31 -1.55 -8.47
N ASP A 361 14.05 -1.76 -9.55
CA ASP A 361 14.60 -3.07 -9.86
C ASP A 361 15.81 -3.37 -8.99
N ILE A 362 15.91 -4.63 -8.54
CA ILE A 362 16.91 -5.09 -7.57
C ILE A 362 17.74 -6.19 -8.20
N THR A 363 19.06 -6.00 -8.21
CA THR A 363 19.99 -7.06 -8.61
C THR A 363 20.66 -7.64 -7.38
N LEU A 364 20.49 -8.94 -7.17
CA LEU A 364 21.15 -9.70 -6.11
C LEU A 364 22.37 -10.43 -6.67
N SER A 365 23.51 -10.31 -5.99
CA SER A 365 24.72 -11.07 -6.29
C SER A 365 24.72 -12.38 -5.54
N ARG A 366 25.00 -13.48 -6.25
CA ARG A 366 25.09 -14.81 -5.62
C ARG A 366 26.28 -14.90 -4.67
N LEU A 367 26.05 -15.56 -3.55
CA LEU A 367 27.14 -15.95 -2.67
C LEU A 367 27.98 -17.04 -3.33
N PRO A 368 29.27 -16.91 -3.28
CA PRO A 368 30.18 -17.90 -3.87
C PRO A 368 30.41 -19.11 -2.92
N PHE A 369 29.32 -19.79 -2.51
CA PHE A 369 29.48 -21.03 -1.73
C PHE A 369 30.38 -22.04 -2.45
N GLY A 370 31.33 -22.60 -1.71
CA GLY A 370 32.34 -23.52 -2.25
C GLY A 370 33.34 -22.84 -3.19
N ARG A 371 33.37 -21.51 -3.25
CA ARG A 371 34.40 -20.74 -3.92
C ARG A 371 35.14 -19.90 -2.91
N VAL A 372 36.41 -19.70 -3.17
CA VAL A 372 37.26 -18.84 -2.36
C VAL A 372 37.12 -17.40 -2.85
N MET A 373 36.67 -16.52 -1.98
CA MET A 373 36.73 -15.07 -2.23
C MET A 373 38.08 -14.55 -1.80
N VAL A 374 38.77 -13.85 -2.67
CA VAL A 374 40.11 -13.36 -2.40
C VAL A 374 40.11 -11.84 -2.27
N PHE A 375 40.68 -11.36 -1.18
CA PHE A 375 40.89 -9.95 -0.88
C PHE A 375 42.41 -9.69 -0.80
N ASP A 376 42.96 -9.03 -1.80
CA ASP A 376 44.38 -8.69 -1.92
C ASP A 376 44.70 -7.27 -1.43
N ASN A 377 43.69 -6.50 -1.01
CA ASN A 377 43.84 -5.09 -0.68
C ASN A 377 43.36 -4.72 0.75
N LEU A 378 43.25 -5.70 1.65
CA LEU A 378 42.83 -5.43 3.03
C LEU A 378 43.94 -4.73 3.83
N PHE A 379 45.20 -4.94 3.47
CA PHE A 379 46.41 -4.33 4.06
C PHE A 379 47.21 -3.65 2.95
N GLN A 380 47.72 -2.44 3.20
CA GLN A 380 48.37 -1.65 2.16
C GLN A 380 49.81 -2.15 1.88
N GLU A 381 50.55 -2.52 2.93
CA GLU A 381 51.91 -2.95 2.84
C GLU A 381 52.13 -4.27 3.58
N ASP A 382 53.26 -4.91 3.33
CA ASP A 382 53.60 -6.24 3.89
C ASP A 382 53.61 -6.26 5.42
N GLY A 383 54.09 -5.21 6.05
CA GLY A 383 54.11 -5.10 7.50
C GLY A 383 52.84 -4.57 8.16
N ASP A 384 51.85 -4.12 7.38
CA ASP A 384 50.60 -3.53 7.90
C ASP A 384 49.71 -4.59 8.53
N VAL A 385 49.16 -4.25 9.68
CA VAL A 385 48.25 -5.10 10.45
C VAL A 385 46.87 -4.50 10.63
N GLU A 386 46.71 -3.20 10.40
CA GLU A 386 45.44 -2.50 10.55
C GLU A 386 44.59 -2.52 9.28
N LEU A 387 43.29 -2.75 9.45
CA LEU A 387 42.34 -2.68 8.36
C LEU A 387 42.11 -1.26 7.91
N THR A 388 42.31 -0.98 6.63
CA THR A 388 41.96 0.31 6.03
C THR A 388 40.44 0.55 6.03
N ALA A 389 40.01 1.80 5.80
CA ALA A 389 38.60 2.09 5.62
C ALA A 389 38.03 1.36 4.39
N SER A 390 38.77 1.29 3.30
CA SER A 390 38.44 0.55 2.09
C SER A 390 38.29 -0.94 2.36
N ALA A 391 39.22 -1.54 3.15
CA ALA A 391 39.18 -2.93 3.55
C ALA A 391 37.90 -3.29 4.32
N ARG A 392 37.50 -2.43 5.26
CA ARG A 392 36.23 -2.60 6.00
C ARG A 392 35.04 -2.54 5.08
N GLN A 393 35.03 -1.62 4.11
CA GLN A 393 33.98 -1.51 3.11
C GLN A 393 33.89 -2.75 2.21
N SER A 394 35.04 -3.33 1.84
CA SER A 394 35.10 -4.57 1.02
C SER A 394 34.58 -5.79 1.78
N LEU A 395 34.81 -5.88 3.10
CA LEU A 395 34.31 -6.96 3.94
C LEU A 395 32.85 -6.79 4.38
N GLN A 396 32.31 -5.57 4.31
CA GLN A 396 30.98 -5.26 4.82
C GLN A 396 29.85 -6.14 4.25
N PRO A 397 29.79 -6.46 2.94
CA PRO A 397 28.76 -7.35 2.40
C PRO A 397 28.73 -8.73 3.04
N ILE A 398 29.92 -9.29 3.33
CA ILE A 398 30.05 -10.61 4.01
C ILE A 398 29.59 -10.48 5.45
N VAL A 399 30.01 -9.43 6.14
CA VAL A 399 29.64 -9.18 7.54
C VAL A 399 28.13 -8.98 7.68
N ASP A 400 27.51 -8.20 6.79
CA ASP A 400 26.07 -7.99 6.77
C ASP A 400 25.31 -9.31 6.53
N TYR A 401 25.83 -10.11 5.60
CA TYR A 401 25.24 -11.43 5.35
C TYR A 401 25.33 -12.37 6.56
N LEU A 402 26.49 -12.47 7.19
CA LEU A 402 26.69 -13.30 8.38
C LEU A 402 25.85 -12.83 9.58
N ARG A 403 25.65 -11.52 9.71
CA ARG A 403 24.77 -10.95 10.75
C ARG A 403 23.32 -11.40 10.60
N ASP A 404 22.85 -11.41 9.36
CA ASP A 404 21.44 -11.66 9.06
C ASP A 404 21.15 -13.16 8.82
N ASN A 405 22.19 -14.01 8.71
CA ASN A 405 22.08 -15.44 8.42
C ASN A 405 22.92 -16.28 9.37
N GLY A 406 22.36 -16.65 10.50
CA GLY A 406 23.06 -17.42 11.54
C GLY A 406 23.39 -18.88 11.21
N ASN A 407 22.99 -19.36 10.02
CA ASN A 407 23.22 -20.73 9.55
C ASN A 407 24.39 -20.86 8.56
N VAL A 408 25.27 -19.88 8.52
CA VAL A 408 26.47 -19.88 7.67
C VAL A 408 27.73 -19.86 8.53
N LEU A 409 28.71 -20.69 8.17
CA LEU A 409 30.05 -20.65 8.69
C LEU A 409 30.95 -19.90 7.73
N ALA A 410 31.66 -18.89 8.20
CA ALA A 410 32.70 -18.22 7.43
C ALA A 410 34.13 -18.65 7.90
N GLN A 411 34.97 -19.01 6.97
CA GLN A 411 36.35 -19.28 7.23
C GLN A 411 37.26 -18.23 6.57
N PHE A 412 38.01 -17.51 7.38
CA PHE A 412 39.00 -16.53 6.94
C PHE A 412 40.38 -17.19 6.98
N THR A 413 41.03 -17.29 5.83
CA THR A 413 42.40 -17.81 5.72
C THR A 413 43.29 -16.67 5.26
N LEU A 414 44.35 -16.36 6.04
CA LEU A 414 45.25 -15.26 5.78
C LEU A 414 46.56 -15.77 5.23
N TYR A 415 47.04 -15.10 4.21
CA TYR A 415 48.30 -15.36 3.55
C TYR A 415 49.18 -14.12 3.62
N CYS A 416 50.50 -14.33 3.79
CA CYS A 416 51.49 -13.29 3.81
C CYS A 416 52.50 -13.55 2.68
N SER A 417 53.08 -12.48 2.11
CA SER A 417 54.20 -12.63 1.17
C SER A 417 55.32 -13.40 1.81
N GLN A 418 56.10 -14.12 0.97
CA GLN A 418 57.26 -14.90 1.44
C GLN A 418 58.36 -13.94 1.90
N GLU A 419 58.39 -13.62 3.17
CA GLU A 419 59.55 -13.09 3.81
C GLU A 419 60.32 -14.23 4.51
N ASP A 420 61.65 -14.13 4.54
CA ASP A 420 62.57 -15.20 4.96
C ASP A 420 62.48 -15.53 6.46
N ASP A 421 61.88 -14.66 7.29
CA ASP A 421 61.72 -14.91 8.72
C ASP A 421 60.32 -15.46 9.07
N ALA A 422 60.27 -16.74 9.40
CA ALA A 422 59.07 -17.46 9.79
C ALA A 422 58.43 -16.87 11.05
N SER A 423 59.19 -16.41 12.02
CA SER A 423 58.70 -15.86 13.28
C SER A 423 58.06 -14.49 13.08
N TYR A 424 58.61 -13.67 12.21
CA TYR A 424 58.04 -12.37 11.84
C TYR A 424 56.74 -12.56 11.12
N ARG A 425 56.65 -13.47 10.17
CA ARG A 425 55.45 -13.79 9.43
C ARG A 425 54.33 -14.29 10.34
N GLU A 426 54.59 -15.23 11.22
CA GLU A 426 53.61 -15.72 12.20
C GLU A 426 53.06 -14.59 13.07
N MET A 427 53.92 -13.67 13.49
CA MET A 427 53.51 -12.50 14.25
C MET A 427 52.57 -11.57 13.46
N ILE A 428 52.91 -11.29 12.20
CA ILE A 428 52.06 -10.42 11.33
C ILE A 428 50.70 -11.08 11.08
N ILE A 429 50.68 -12.37 10.72
CA ILE A 429 49.45 -13.13 10.48
C ILE A 429 48.56 -13.12 11.74
N ALA A 430 49.13 -13.41 12.91
CA ALA A 430 48.40 -13.42 14.17
C ALA A 430 47.77 -12.03 14.49
N ARG A 431 48.47 -10.93 14.25
CA ARG A 431 47.95 -9.58 14.44
C ARG A 431 46.89 -9.24 13.43
N ARG A 432 47.06 -9.60 12.17
CA ARG A 432 46.06 -9.41 11.11
C ARG A 432 44.76 -10.18 11.42
N ILE A 433 44.86 -11.43 11.82
CA ILE A 433 43.75 -12.24 12.30
C ILE A 433 43.03 -11.52 13.44
N SER A 434 43.75 -11.08 14.46
CA SER A 434 43.19 -10.40 15.61
C SER A 434 42.44 -9.13 15.21
N ASN A 435 42.92 -8.37 14.24
CA ASN A 435 42.30 -7.12 13.79
C ASN A 435 41.06 -7.35 12.89
N ILE A 436 41.12 -8.36 12.00
CA ILE A 436 39.94 -8.81 11.24
C ILE A 436 38.87 -9.34 12.20
N GLN A 437 39.27 -10.20 13.13
CA GLN A 437 38.38 -10.78 14.13
C GLN A 437 37.69 -9.70 14.94
N ARG A 438 38.44 -8.73 15.48
CA ARG A 438 37.87 -7.60 16.24
C ARG A 438 36.84 -6.80 15.43
N TYR A 439 37.14 -6.54 14.16
CA TYR A 439 36.24 -5.83 13.28
C TYR A 439 34.95 -6.64 12.99
N VAL A 440 35.14 -7.88 12.51
CA VAL A 440 34.01 -8.74 12.10
C VAL A 440 33.10 -9.06 13.30
N GLU A 441 33.67 -9.48 14.43
CA GLU A 441 32.90 -9.81 15.64
C GLU A 441 32.24 -8.61 16.29
N SER A 442 32.79 -7.40 16.14
CA SER A 442 32.13 -6.18 16.63
C SER A 442 30.83 -5.84 15.88
N CYS A 443 30.68 -6.39 14.68
CA CYS A 443 29.54 -6.15 13.80
C CYS A 443 28.48 -7.27 13.85
N LEU A 444 28.78 -8.39 14.52
CA LEU A 444 27.96 -9.59 14.51
C LEU A 444 27.31 -9.86 15.87
N PRO A 445 26.12 -10.49 15.92
CA PRO A 445 25.55 -10.96 17.17
C PRO A 445 26.39 -12.09 17.77
N SER A 446 26.31 -12.23 19.09
CA SER A 446 26.95 -13.34 19.79
C SER A 446 26.44 -14.69 19.27
N GLY A 447 27.36 -15.52 18.74
CA GLY A 447 27.03 -16.85 18.20
C GLY A 447 27.22 -17.00 16.69
N ALA A 448 27.67 -15.97 15.99
CA ALA A 448 28.14 -16.11 14.61
C ALA A 448 29.34 -17.10 14.55
N GLN A 449 29.26 -18.07 13.63
CA GLN A 449 30.31 -19.08 13.49
C GLN A 449 31.34 -18.61 12.48
N ILE A 450 32.51 -18.23 13.01
CA ILE A 450 33.64 -17.78 12.20
C ILE A 450 34.88 -18.55 12.63
N SER A 451 35.64 -19.01 11.67
CA SER A 451 36.95 -19.59 11.89
C SER A 451 38.04 -18.78 11.19
N TYR A 452 39.19 -18.71 11.81
CA TYR A 452 40.36 -18.00 11.29
C TYR A 452 41.52 -18.99 11.17
N LYS A 453 42.21 -18.99 10.02
CA LYS A 453 43.33 -19.87 9.76
C LYS A 453 44.53 -19.09 9.24
N ASP A 454 45.70 -19.57 9.64
CA ASP A 454 46.97 -19.25 8.98
C ASP A 454 47.10 -20.12 7.71
N GLY A 455 47.16 -19.47 6.56
CA GLY A 455 47.23 -20.10 5.26
C GLY A 455 48.68 -20.10 4.75
N TRP A 456 49.49 -21.02 5.22
CA TRP A 456 50.84 -21.10 4.71
C TRP A 456 50.93 -21.91 3.42
N LYS A 457 51.55 -21.32 2.36
CA LYS A 457 51.89 -21.96 1.07
C LYS A 457 50.69 -22.70 0.46
N ASN A 458 49.72 -21.97 0.00
CA ASN A 458 48.60 -22.61 -0.62
C ASN A 458 48.63 -22.48 -2.14
N ASP A 459 48.37 -23.58 -2.83
CA ASP A 459 48.30 -23.67 -4.27
C ASP A 459 47.16 -22.78 -4.86
N ILE A 460 46.19 -22.34 -4.05
CA ILE A 460 45.11 -21.46 -4.49
C ILE A 460 45.62 -20.09 -4.93
N ILE A 461 46.54 -19.47 -4.17
CA ILE A 461 47.10 -18.16 -4.53
C ILE A 461 47.94 -18.28 -5.81
N ASN A 462 48.72 -19.35 -5.92
CA ASN A 462 49.52 -19.61 -7.10
C ASN A 462 48.67 -19.91 -8.34
N ALA A 463 47.54 -20.62 -8.18
CA ALA A 463 46.64 -20.94 -9.26
C ALA A 463 45.87 -19.71 -9.79
N GLN A 464 45.63 -18.70 -8.95
CA GLN A 464 44.97 -17.46 -9.34
C GLN A 464 45.89 -16.31 -9.74
N GLY A 465 47.24 -16.56 -9.73
CA GLY A 465 48.23 -15.57 -10.15
C GLY A 465 48.43 -14.40 -9.18
N MET A 466 47.99 -14.53 -7.94
CA MET A 466 48.14 -13.48 -6.93
C MET A 466 49.50 -13.54 -6.27
N GLN A 467 50.19 -12.41 -6.20
CA GLN A 467 51.42 -12.23 -5.47
C GLN A 467 51.17 -11.35 -4.24
N GLY A 468 51.65 -11.80 -3.09
CA GLY A 468 51.65 -10.97 -1.89
C GLY A 468 50.63 -11.36 -0.81
N ASN A 469 50.18 -10.36 -0.06
CA ASN A 469 49.28 -10.51 1.07
C ASN A 469 47.85 -10.67 0.62
N ALA A 470 47.22 -11.77 0.99
CA ALA A 470 45.80 -11.99 0.65
C ALA A 470 45.02 -12.55 1.84
N VAL A 471 43.76 -12.21 1.90
CA VAL A 471 42.81 -12.85 2.80
C VAL A 471 41.77 -13.57 1.95
N CYS A 472 41.69 -14.87 2.15
CA CYS A 472 40.69 -15.70 1.49
C CYS A 472 39.51 -15.94 2.45
N VAL A 473 38.30 -15.76 1.95
CA VAL A 473 37.09 -16.05 2.71
C VAL A 473 36.25 -17.11 1.98
N GLU A 474 35.95 -18.16 2.70
CA GLU A 474 35.07 -19.23 2.24
C GLU A 474 33.82 -19.28 3.11
N LEU A 475 32.67 -19.43 2.45
CA LEU A 475 31.40 -19.59 3.14
C LEU A 475 30.89 -21.02 2.99
N PHE A 476 30.48 -21.61 4.09
CA PHE A 476 29.92 -22.96 4.16
C PHE A 476 28.52 -22.91 4.75
N PRO A 477 27.55 -23.62 4.15
CA PRO A 477 26.28 -23.81 4.80
C PRO A 477 26.49 -24.60 6.09
N LYS A 478 25.76 -24.19 7.14
CA LYS A 478 25.70 -24.97 8.37
C LYS A 478 24.69 -26.09 8.16
N GLU A 479 25.07 -27.33 8.38
CA GLU A 479 24.19 -28.50 8.32
C GLU A 479 23.10 -28.48 9.38
#